data_aec178f33bbabce6e83d7fe3be585777
#
_entry.id   aec178f33bbabce6e83d7fe3be585777
#
_cell.length_a   1.000
_cell.length_b   1.000
_cell.length_c   1.000
_cell.angle_alpha   90.00
_cell.angle_beta   90.00
_cell.angle_gamma   90.00
#
_symmetry.space_group_name_H-M   'P 1'
#
loop_
_entity.id
_entity.type
_entity.pdbx_description
1 polymer ?
#
loop_
_entity_poly.entity_id
_entity_poly.type
_entity_poly.pdbx_seq_one_letter_code
_entity_poly.pdbx_strand_id
1 'polypeptide(L)'
;MVSLLIDASLTQEQQQKLEQYLELLIKWNKTYNLTAIRDRQKMVTHHILDSLSVIPYLQGERLIDLGSGGGLPGIPAALLYPEQSVVMLDSNVKKTRFIQQAILELGLKNASVVHSRVEQFQPEQPFDTVVSRAFTSLSQFLRYAKPLLSEGGRVVAMKGKWPEPEGGEVIEGFELEQVVPITVPGIDAERHLVICRKG
;
A
#
# COMPACT_ATOMS: atom_id res chain seq x y z
N MET A 1 -17.99 -11.00 18.51
CA MET A 1 -17.81 -10.48 17.13
C MET A 1 -17.55 -8.98 17.26
N VAL A 2 -16.30 -8.54 17.15
CA VAL A 2 -15.99 -7.12 17.03
C VAL A 2 -16.27 -6.82 15.55
N SER A 3 -17.47 -6.26 15.29
CA SER A 3 -17.78 -5.71 13.97
C SER A 3 -16.65 -4.73 13.63
N LEU A 4 -15.90 -5.02 12.56
CA LEU A 4 -15.11 -4.02 11.89
C LEU A 4 -16.11 -2.91 11.48
N LEU A 5 -16.20 -1.84 12.27
CA LEU A 5 -16.78 -0.57 11.85
C LEU A 5 -15.79 0.04 10.84
N ILE A 6 -15.53 -0.72 9.79
CA ILE A 6 -14.83 -0.25 8.60
C ILE A 6 -15.91 0.50 7.84
N ASP A 7 -15.61 1.73 7.51
CA ASP A 7 -16.34 2.66 6.69
C ASP A 7 -17.67 2.11 6.13
N ALA A 8 -18.78 2.79 6.43
CA ALA A 8 -20.13 2.41 5.97
C ALA A 8 -20.28 2.31 4.42
N SER A 9 -19.23 2.65 3.67
CA SER A 9 -19.15 2.57 2.21
C SER A 9 -18.78 1.18 1.67
N LEU A 10 -18.22 0.26 2.52
CA LEU A 10 -17.80 -1.07 2.07
C LEU A 10 -18.98 -2.03 1.97
N THR A 11 -19.01 -2.81 0.90
CA THR A 11 -19.98 -3.91 0.77
C THR A 11 -19.71 -5.01 1.81
N GLN A 12 -20.74 -5.80 2.11
CA GLN A 12 -20.59 -6.92 3.03
C GLN A 12 -19.51 -7.93 2.57
N GLU A 13 -19.40 -8.17 1.26
CA GLU A 13 -18.37 -9.04 0.69
C GLU A 13 -16.97 -8.48 0.91
N GLN A 14 -16.77 -7.18 0.68
CA GLN A 14 -15.48 -6.51 0.93
C GLN A 14 -15.08 -6.57 2.40
N GLN A 15 -16.02 -6.34 3.31
CA GLN A 15 -15.79 -6.47 4.75
C GLN A 15 -15.38 -7.89 5.15
N GLN A 16 -16.06 -8.91 4.62
CA GLN A 16 -15.73 -10.32 4.87
C GLN A 16 -14.33 -10.68 4.36
N LYS A 17 -13.96 -10.24 3.17
CA LYS A 17 -12.64 -10.49 2.59
C LYS A 17 -11.53 -9.77 3.36
N LEU A 18 -11.75 -8.54 3.82
CA LEU A 18 -10.79 -7.84 4.68
C LEU A 18 -10.60 -8.54 6.03
N GLU A 19 -11.68 -9.07 6.62
CA GLU A 19 -11.60 -9.88 7.83
C GLU A 19 -10.83 -11.17 7.59
N GLN A 20 -11.10 -11.89 6.50
CA GLN A 20 -10.37 -13.09 6.10
C GLN A 20 -8.88 -12.79 5.91
N TYR A 21 -8.53 -11.69 5.26
CA TYR A 21 -7.15 -11.25 5.10
C TYR A 21 -6.49 -10.97 6.46
N LEU A 22 -7.17 -10.29 7.36
CA LEU A 22 -6.66 -10.00 8.71
C LEU A 22 -6.36 -11.28 9.49
N GLU A 23 -7.27 -12.26 9.48
CA GLU A 23 -7.05 -13.54 10.15
C GLU A 23 -5.86 -14.31 9.54
N LEU A 24 -5.71 -14.27 8.22
CA LEU A 24 -4.58 -14.85 7.52
C LEU A 24 -3.27 -14.17 7.93
N LEU A 25 -3.24 -12.83 7.99
CA LEU A 25 -2.09 -12.06 8.44
C LEU A 25 -1.70 -12.40 9.88
N ILE A 26 -2.68 -12.48 10.79
CA ILE A 26 -2.46 -12.87 12.19
C ILE A 26 -1.85 -14.28 12.28
N LYS A 27 -2.41 -15.23 11.54
CA LYS A 27 -1.93 -16.62 11.52
C LYS A 27 -0.47 -16.70 11.06
N TRP A 28 -0.16 -16.08 9.93
CA TRP A 28 1.19 -16.11 9.36
C TRP A 28 2.20 -15.31 10.18
N ASN A 29 1.77 -14.21 10.80
CA ASN A 29 2.63 -13.38 11.63
C ASN A 29 3.20 -14.12 12.85
N LYS A 30 2.48 -15.12 13.39
CA LYS A 30 2.95 -15.96 14.50
C LYS A 30 4.23 -16.73 14.12
N THR A 31 4.37 -17.13 12.85
CA THR A 31 5.49 -17.95 12.38
C THR A 31 6.58 -17.12 11.68
N TYR A 32 6.19 -16.12 10.89
CA TYR A 32 7.10 -15.45 9.97
C TYR A 32 7.48 -14.03 10.35
N ASN A 33 6.87 -13.45 11.40
CA ASN A 33 7.10 -12.07 11.83
C ASN A 33 6.96 -11.06 10.68
N LEU A 34 5.83 -11.10 9.97
CA LEU A 34 5.53 -10.22 8.84
C LEU A 34 5.37 -8.76 9.25
N THR A 35 4.88 -8.54 10.47
CA THR A 35 4.71 -7.22 11.09
C THR A 35 5.08 -7.26 12.57
N ALA A 36 5.54 -6.13 13.11
CA ALA A 36 5.80 -5.97 14.53
C ALA A 36 4.53 -5.90 15.39
N ILE A 37 3.40 -5.53 14.80
CA ILE A 37 2.10 -5.43 15.48
C ILE A 37 1.53 -6.84 15.67
N ARG A 38 1.18 -7.19 16.91
CA ARG A 38 0.62 -8.51 17.27
C ARG A 38 -0.80 -8.43 17.81
N ASP A 39 -1.17 -7.28 18.35
CA ASP A 39 -2.52 -7.02 18.84
C ASP A 39 -3.49 -6.88 17.66
N ARG A 40 -4.59 -7.65 17.71
CA ARG A 40 -5.58 -7.68 16.62
C ARG A 40 -6.22 -6.31 16.38
N GLN A 41 -6.57 -5.60 17.45
CA GLN A 41 -7.22 -4.29 17.31
C GLN A 41 -6.26 -3.26 16.69
N LYS A 42 -4.99 -3.30 17.09
CA LYS A 42 -3.94 -2.48 16.46
C LYS A 42 -3.69 -2.87 15.00
N MET A 43 -3.80 -4.15 14.64
CA MET A 43 -3.73 -4.55 13.23
C MET A 43 -4.89 -3.99 12.41
N VAL A 44 -6.12 -3.97 12.97
CA VAL A 44 -7.26 -3.33 12.32
C VAL A 44 -6.94 -1.85 12.03
N THR A 45 -6.54 -1.09 13.04
CA THR A 45 -6.30 0.35 12.88
C THR A 45 -5.08 0.66 12.03
N HIS A 46 -3.91 0.11 12.37
CA HIS A 46 -2.62 0.45 11.77
C HIS A 46 -2.31 -0.28 10.46
N HIS A 47 -3.10 -1.29 10.10
CA HIS A 47 -2.93 -2.01 8.84
C HIS A 47 -4.14 -1.83 7.94
N ILE A 48 -5.34 -2.21 8.40
CA ILE A 48 -6.52 -2.16 7.54
C ILE A 48 -6.99 -0.72 7.33
N LEU A 49 -7.36 0.00 8.39
CA LEU A 49 -7.88 1.38 8.27
C LEU A 49 -6.85 2.34 7.69
N ASP A 50 -5.58 2.21 8.10
CA ASP A 50 -4.47 2.99 7.54
C ASP A 50 -4.33 2.76 6.02
N SER A 51 -4.44 1.51 5.55
CA SER A 51 -4.43 1.19 4.11
C SER A 51 -5.68 1.66 3.38
N LEU A 52 -6.85 1.57 3.99
CA LEU A 52 -8.10 2.05 3.38
C LEU A 52 -8.08 3.55 3.15
N SER A 53 -7.38 4.31 4.01
CA SER A 53 -7.31 5.77 3.90
C SER A 53 -6.60 6.27 2.64
N VAL A 54 -5.71 5.47 2.04
CA VAL A 54 -4.98 5.85 0.82
C VAL A 54 -5.73 5.48 -0.46
N ILE A 55 -6.62 4.49 -0.40
CA ILE A 55 -7.26 3.91 -1.60
C ILE A 55 -7.98 4.95 -2.47
N PRO A 56 -8.74 5.94 -1.92
CA PRO A 56 -9.39 6.96 -2.75
C PRO A 56 -8.44 7.82 -3.60
N TYR A 57 -7.15 7.80 -3.28
CA TYR A 57 -6.12 8.58 -3.98
C TYR A 57 -5.34 7.76 -5.02
N LEU A 58 -5.59 6.44 -5.10
CA LEU A 58 -5.00 5.58 -6.12
C LEU A 58 -5.80 5.72 -7.42
N GLN A 59 -5.12 6.07 -8.51
CA GLN A 59 -5.74 6.35 -9.80
C GLN A 59 -5.11 5.53 -10.91
N GLY A 60 -5.84 5.40 -12.02
CA GLY A 60 -5.40 4.66 -13.19
C GLY A 60 -5.74 3.17 -13.13
N GLU A 61 -5.32 2.43 -14.14
CA GLU A 61 -5.64 1.01 -14.31
C GLU A 61 -4.55 0.10 -13.72
N ARG A 62 -3.32 0.59 -13.65
CA ARG A 62 -2.14 -0.18 -13.24
C ARG A 62 -1.47 0.45 -12.02
N LEU A 63 -1.52 -0.27 -10.93
CA LEU A 63 -0.95 0.16 -9.65
C LEU A 63 0.21 -0.75 -9.24
N ILE A 64 1.23 -0.16 -8.60
CA ILE A 64 2.27 -0.94 -7.92
C ILE A 64 2.48 -0.45 -6.50
N ASP A 65 2.50 -1.40 -5.56
CA ASP A 65 2.83 -1.18 -4.15
C ASP A 65 4.28 -1.60 -3.91
N LEU A 66 5.16 -0.64 -3.64
CA LEU A 66 6.58 -0.87 -3.42
C LEU A 66 6.91 -1.10 -1.94
N GLY A 67 7.52 -2.24 -1.67
CA GLY A 67 7.82 -2.65 -0.30
C GLY A 67 6.55 -3.05 0.46
N SER A 68 5.68 -3.79 -0.20
CA SER A 68 4.32 -4.12 0.26
C SER A 68 4.25 -4.79 1.62
N GLY A 69 5.33 -5.40 2.09
CA GLY A 69 5.38 -6.05 3.39
C GLY A 69 4.36 -7.17 3.55
N GLY A 70 3.35 -6.94 4.36
CA GLY A 70 2.19 -7.83 4.47
C GLY A 70 1.16 -7.68 3.35
N GLY A 71 1.48 -7.01 2.24
CA GLY A 71 0.53 -6.72 1.17
C GLY A 71 -0.32 -5.46 1.43
N LEU A 72 0.26 -4.46 2.08
CA LEU A 72 -0.44 -3.26 2.52
C LEU A 72 0.23 -1.98 1.96
N PRO A 73 -0.50 -1.16 1.20
CA PRO A 73 -1.95 -1.18 0.95
C PRO A 73 -2.42 -2.03 -0.25
N GLY A 74 -1.54 -2.79 -0.92
CA GLY A 74 -1.83 -3.49 -2.18
C GLY A 74 -3.01 -4.48 -2.12
N ILE A 75 -3.11 -5.35 -1.08
CA ILE A 75 -4.24 -6.29 -0.94
C ILE A 75 -5.58 -5.56 -0.74
N PRO A 76 -5.72 -4.59 0.20
CA PRO A 76 -6.93 -3.78 0.29
C PRO A 76 -7.28 -3.05 -1.02
N ALA A 77 -6.29 -2.51 -1.73
CA ALA A 77 -6.52 -1.84 -3.02
C ALA A 77 -7.09 -2.81 -4.06
N ALA A 78 -6.47 -3.98 -4.24
CA ALA A 78 -6.94 -5.00 -5.18
C ALA A 78 -8.34 -5.51 -4.84
N LEU A 79 -8.68 -5.56 -3.56
CA LEU A 79 -9.98 -6.02 -3.08
C LEU A 79 -11.08 -4.98 -3.35
N LEU A 80 -10.79 -3.70 -3.16
CA LEU A 80 -11.77 -2.62 -3.32
C LEU A 80 -11.93 -2.19 -4.78
N TYR A 81 -10.87 -2.30 -5.58
CA TYR A 81 -10.86 -1.90 -6.99
C TYR A 81 -10.57 -3.10 -7.89
N PRO A 82 -11.55 -4.00 -8.10
CA PRO A 82 -11.35 -5.23 -8.88
C PRO A 82 -10.99 -4.99 -10.35
N GLU A 83 -11.29 -3.81 -10.89
CA GLU A 83 -10.96 -3.41 -12.26
C GLU A 83 -9.51 -2.93 -12.43
N GLN A 84 -8.82 -2.62 -11.33
CA GLN A 84 -7.43 -2.15 -11.37
C GLN A 84 -6.47 -3.33 -11.22
N SER A 85 -5.42 -3.37 -12.04
CA SER A 85 -4.32 -4.34 -11.89
C SER A 85 -3.36 -3.86 -10.80
N VAL A 86 -3.17 -4.66 -9.76
CA VAL A 86 -2.32 -4.32 -8.62
C VAL A 86 -1.13 -5.27 -8.54
N VAL A 87 0.07 -4.73 -8.69
CA VAL A 87 1.33 -5.45 -8.49
C VAL A 87 1.89 -5.11 -7.11
N MET A 88 2.26 -6.10 -6.33
CA MET A 88 2.91 -5.93 -5.04
C MET A 88 4.35 -6.40 -5.13
N LEU A 89 5.30 -5.54 -4.77
CA LEU A 89 6.72 -5.85 -4.84
C LEU A 89 7.36 -5.79 -3.45
N ASP A 90 8.06 -6.84 -3.07
CA ASP A 90 8.87 -6.87 -1.85
C ASP A 90 10.13 -7.73 -2.07
N SER A 91 11.24 -7.36 -1.44
CA SER A 91 12.50 -8.10 -1.52
C SER A 91 12.59 -9.26 -0.52
N ASN A 92 11.63 -9.41 0.38
CA ASN A 92 11.60 -10.46 1.39
C ASN A 92 10.73 -11.64 0.94
N VAL A 93 11.35 -12.79 0.69
CA VAL A 93 10.67 -14.00 0.21
C VAL A 93 9.55 -14.49 1.13
N LYS A 94 9.66 -14.29 2.45
CA LYS A 94 8.59 -14.69 3.40
C LYS A 94 7.35 -13.81 3.21
N LYS A 95 7.55 -12.52 2.97
CA LYS A 95 6.48 -11.55 2.71
C LYS A 95 5.80 -11.83 1.38
N THR A 96 6.56 -12.04 0.32
CA THR A 96 6.00 -12.33 -1.01
C THR A 96 5.24 -13.68 -1.04
N ARG A 97 5.72 -14.70 -0.31
CA ARG A 97 4.97 -15.96 -0.12
C ARG A 97 3.65 -15.75 0.60
N PHE A 98 3.63 -14.91 1.64
CA PHE A 98 2.40 -14.55 2.32
C PHE A 98 1.43 -13.83 1.38
N ILE A 99 1.89 -12.82 0.64
CA ILE A 99 1.07 -12.08 -0.32
C ILE A 99 0.49 -13.03 -1.37
N GLN A 100 1.31 -13.93 -1.93
CA GLN A 100 0.83 -14.94 -2.88
C GLN A 100 -0.28 -15.82 -2.30
N GLN A 101 -0.13 -16.26 -1.05
CA GLN A 101 -1.16 -17.03 -0.37
C GLN A 101 -2.44 -16.21 -0.15
N ALA A 102 -2.31 -14.94 0.25
CA ALA A 102 -3.45 -14.06 0.43
C ALA A 102 -4.21 -13.82 -0.88
N ILE A 103 -3.49 -13.59 -2.00
CA ILE A 103 -4.10 -13.46 -3.34
C ILE A 103 -4.94 -14.70 -3.68
N LEU A 104 -4.40 -15.90 -3.44
CA LEU A 104 -5.08 -17.16 -3.74
C LEU A 104 -6.31 -17.36 -2.84
N GLU A 105 -6.17 -17.21 -1.53
CA GLU A 105 -7.27 -17.44 -0.59
C GLU A 105 -8.42 -16.43 -0.73
N LEU A 106 -8.10 -15.16 -1.09
CA LEU A 106 -9.09 -14.12 -1.32
C LEU A 106 -9.67 -14.13 -2.75
N GLY A 107 -9.10 -14.95 -3.65
CA GLY A 107 -9.52 -15.04 -5.04
C GLY A 107 -9.31 -13.75 -5.83
N LEU A 108 -8.24 -12.99 -5.56
CA LEU A 108 -7.94 -11.72 -6.23
C LEU A 108 -7.34 -11.97 -7.62
N LYS A 109 -8.16 -11.87 -8.67
CA LYS A 109 -7.74 -12.10 -10.05
C LYS A 109 -6.94 -10.94 -10.64
N ASN A 110 -7.06 -9.76 -10.06
CA ASN A 110 -6.44 -8.51 -10.46
C ASN A 110 -5.15 -8.18 -9.70
N ALA A 111 -4.67 -9.09 -8.86
CA ALA A 111 -3.48 -8.90 -8.03
C ALA A 111 -2.37 -9.88 -8.37
N SER A 112 -1.14 -9.41 -8.31
CA SER A 112 0.06 -10.24 -8.45
C SER A 112 1.15 -9.79 -7.48
N VAL A 113 2.11 -10.67 -7.20
CA VAL A 113 3.26 -10.35 -6.35
C VAL A 113 4.57 -10.68 -7.05
N VAL A 114 5.55 -9.79 -6.89
CA VAL A 114 6.90 -9.93 -7.43
C VAL A 114 7.90 -9.94 -6.29
N HIS A 115 8.76 -10.97 -6.25
CA HIS A 115 9.89 -11.04 -5.34
C HIS A 115 11.11 -10.43 -6.03
N SER A 116 11.39 -9.16 -5.74
CA SER A 116 12.54 -8.44 -6.30
C SER A 116 12.93 -7.25 -5.42
N ARG A 117 14.17 -6.79 -5.57
CA ARG A 117 14.54 -5.43 -5.16
C ARG A 117 14.02 -4.45 -6.20
N VAL A 118 13.61 -3.26 -5.75
CA VAL A 118 13.02 -2.25 -6.66
C VAL A 118 14.01 -1.83 -7.76
N GLU A 119 15.30 -1.77 -7.44
CA GLU A 119 16.37 -1.40 -8.37
C GLU A 119 16.57 -2.41 -9.51
N GLN A 120 16.10 -3.64 -9.33
CA GLN A 120 16.24 -4.74 -10.29
C GLN A 120 14.94 -5.03 -11.04
N PHE A 121 13.85 -4.40 -10.61
CA PHE A 121 12.55 -4.65 -11.20
C PHE A 121 12.35 -3.82 -12.47
N GLN A 122 12.09 -4.50 -13.57
CA GLN A 122 11.81 -3.90 -14.87
C GLN A 122 10.44 -4.40 -15.34
N PRO A 123 9.39 -3.59 -15.22
CA PRO A 123 8.06 -3.97 -15.69
C PRO A 123 7.98 -3.93 -17.22
N GLU A 124 7.18 -4.81 -17.81
CA GLU A 124 6.89 -4.80 -19.25
C GLU A 124 6.11 -3.55 -19.69
N GLN A 125 5.33 -3.00 -18.80
CA GLN A 125 4.54 -1.79 -19.02
C GLN A 125 4.60 -0.90 -17.78
N PRO A 126 4.62 0.43 -17.95
CA PRO A 126 4.65 1.37 -16.84
C PRO A 126 3.34 1.33 -16.02
N PHE A 127 3.40 1.90 -14.84
CA PHE A 127 2.28 2.02 -13.91
C PHE A 127 1.72 3.44 -13.91
N ASP A 128 0.43 3.57 -13.65
CA ASP A 128 -0.24 4.86 -13.49
C ASP A 128 -0.04 5.43 -12.10
N THR A 129 0.01 4.53 -11.10
CA THR A 129 0.27 4.91 -9.71
C THR A 129 1.28 3.98 -9.07
N VAL A 130 2.27 4.58 -8.40
CA VAL A 130 3.20 3.92 -7.49
C VAL A 130 2.86 4.35 -6.07
N VAL A 131 2.50 3.40 -5.21
CA VAL A 131 2.20 3.65 -3.80
C VAL A 131 3.23 2.97 -2.91
N SER A 132 3.52 3.55 -1.76
CA SER A 132 4.32 2.89 -0.71
C SER A 132 4.06 3.47 0.67
N ARG A 133 4.22 2.58 1.66
CA ARG A 133 4.25 2.89 3.09
C ARG A 133 5.65 2.72 3.70
N ALA A 134 6.59 2.20 2.94
CA ALA A 134 7.83 1.62 3.46
C ALA A 134 9.06 2.52 3.38
N PHE A 135 9.04 3.59 2.58
CA PHE A 135 10.22 4.40 2.35
C PHE A 135 10.41 5.47 3.42
N THR A 136 11.67 5.63 3.85
CA THR A 136 12.06 6.62 4.88
C THR A 136 12.06 8.05 4.33
N SER A 137 12.57 8.28 3.11
CA SER A 137 12.56 9.62 2.48
C SER A 137 11.72 9.67 1.21
N LEU A 138 11.08 10.81 0.98
CA LEU A 138 10.31 11.05 -0.24
C LEU A 138 11.21 11.03 -1.48
N SER A 139 12.35 11.71 -1.42
CA SER A 139 13.30 11.80 -2.54
C SER A 139 13.80 10.42 -3.00
N GLN A 140 14.09 9.51 -2.07
CA GLN A 140 14.47 8.15 -2.41
C GLN A 140 13.30 7.39 -3.06
N PHE A 141 12.09 7.53 -2.53
CA PHE A 141 10.91 6.90 -3.10
C PHE A 141 10.64 7.38 -4.52
N LEU A 142 10.72 8.70 -4.77
CA LEU A 142 10.55 9.27 -6.11
C LEU A 142 11.59 8.75 -7.11
N ARG A 143 12.85 8.61 -6.70
CA ARG A 143 13.91 8.03 -7.55
C ARG A 143 13.59 6.61 -8.00
N TYR A 144 13.09 5.78 -7.09
CA TYR A 144 12.70 4.40 -7.40
C TYR A 144 11.41 4.32 -8.23
N ALA A 145 10.47 5.22 -7.99
CA ALA A 145 9.21 5.25 -8.71
C ALA A 145 9.34 5.78 -10.15
N LYS A 146 10.27 6.74 -10.39
CA LYS A 146 10.43 7.43 -11.68
C LYS A 146 10.50 6.48 -12.89
N PRO A 147 11.35 5.44 -12.92
CA PRO A 147 11.43 4.52 -14.06
C PRO A 147 10.23 3.58 -14.20
N LEU A 148 9.40 3.47 -13.17
CA LEU A 148 8.25 2.57 -13.16
C LEU A 148 6.96 3.25 -13.64
N LEU A 149 6.92 4.59 -13.62
CA LEU A 149 5.72 5.37 -13.94
C LEU A 149 5.58 5.71 -15.41
N SER A 150 4.34 5.67 -15.89
CA SER A 150 3.93 6.33 -17.14
C SER A 150 4.13 7.84 -17.05
N GLU A 151 4.14 8.53 -18.21
CA GLU A 151 4.12 9.99 -18.23
C GLU A 151 2.81 10.50 -17.62
N GLY A 152 2.91 11.50 -16.76
CA GLY A 152 1.77 12.00 -15.98
C GLY A 152 1.30 11.06 -14.85
N GLY A 153 1.98 9.94 -14.66
CA GLY A 153 1.70 8.99 -13.58
C GLY A 153 2.00 9.58 -12.18
N ARG A 154 1.47 8.96 -11.15
CA ARG A 154 1.51 9.49 -9.78
C ARG A 154 2.29 8.61 -8.81
N VAL A 155 2.92 9.27 -7.87
CA VAL A 155 3.44 8.66 -6.64
C VAL A 155 2.53 9.03 -5.49
N VAL A 156 2.16 8.05 -4.68
CA VAL A 156 1.39 8.26 -3.45
C VAL A 156 2.21 7.72 -2.28
N ALA A 157 2.86 8.61 -1.53
CA ALA A 157 3.68 8.28 -0.37
C ALA A 157 2.86 8.38 0.92
N MET A 158 2.73 7.27 1.64
CA MET A 158 2.12 7.27 2.99
C MET A 158 3.19 7.65 4.01
N LYS A 159 3.01 8.79 4.66
CA LYS A 159 3.96 9.37 5.61
C LYS A 159 3.32 9.60 6.98
N GLY A 160 4.16 9.63 8.02
CA GLY A 160 3.76 10.10 9.33
C GLY A 160 3.73 11.63 9.36
N LYS A 161 4.79 12.23 9.86
CA LYS A 161 4.95 13.69 9.92
C LYS A 161 5.23 14.30 8.55
N TRP A 162 4.68 15.50 8.31
CA TRP A 162 5.02 16.36 7.18
C TRP A 162 5.13 17.83 7.65
N PRO A 163 6.15 18.61 7.24
CA PRO A 163 7.27 18.20 6.36
C PRO A 163 8.18 17.14 6.99
N GLU A 164 8.86 16.39 6.15
CA GLU A 164 9.84 15.41 6.63
C GLU A 164 11.02 16.11 7.32
N PRO A 165 11.52 15.58 8.46
CA PRO A 165 12.63 16.19 9.19
C PRO A 165 13.91 16.35 8.38
N GLU A 166 14.11 15.53 7.35
CA GLU A 166 15.32 15.46 6.53
C GLU A 166 15.12 16.00 5.10
N GLY A 167 14.18 16.92 4.90
CA GLY A 167 13.97 17.57 3.61
C GLY A 167 13.24 16.67 2.60
N GLY A 168 11.94 16.61 2.72
CA GLY A 168 11.06 15.95 1.72
C GLY A 168 11.04 16.71 0.39
N GLU A 169 12.21 16.94 -0.22
CA GLU A 169 12.32 17.65 -1.48
C GLU A 169 11.80 16.77 -2.62
N VAL A 170 10.94 17.35 -3.42
CA VAL A 170 10.50 16.78 -4.69
C VAL A 170 11.69 16.83 -5.64
N ILE A 171 12.07 15.68 -6.20
CA ILE A 171 13.20 15.60 -7.13
C ILE A 171 12.81 16.06 -8.53
N GLU A 172 13.82 16.40 -9.35
CA GLU A 172 13.63 16.74 -10.76
C GLU A 172 12.82 15.70 -11.52
N GLY A 173 11.83 16.16 -12.27
CA GLY A 173 10.88 15.34 -13.03
C GLY A 173 9.66 14.91 -12.23
N PHE A 174 9.42 15.51 -11.06
CA PHE A 174 8.17 15.42 -10.32
C PHE A 174 7.68 16.78 -9.86
N GLU A 175 6.38 16.93 -9.82
CA GLU A 175 5.68 18.06 -9.22
C GLU A 175 4.90 17.59 -8.00
N LEU A 176 5.00 18.34 -6.90
CA LEU A 176 4.15 18.11 -5.73
C LEU A 176 2.73 18.52 -6.06
N GLU A 177 1.85 17.54 -6.19
CA GLU A 177 0.44 17.79 -6.53
C GLU A 177 -0.38 18.13 -5.29
N GLN A 178 -0.21 17.34 -4.21
CA GLN A 178 -1.00 17.49 -3.00
C GLN A 178 -0.32 16.89 -1.78
N VAL A 179 -0.53 17.51 -0.62
CA VAL A 179 -0.28 16.90 0.69
C VAL A 179 -1.61 16.84 1.45
N VAL A 180 -2.04 15.62 1.77
CA VAL A 180 -3.34 15.37 2.41
C VAL A 180 -3.13 14.89 3.83
N PRO A 181 -3.56 15.63 4.86
CA PRO A 181 -3.61 15.09 6.21
C PRO A 181 -4.68 14.00 6.29
N ILE A 182 -4.31 12.86 6.86
CA ILE A 182 -5.21 11.70 7.00
C ILE A 182 -5.50 11.47 8.49
N THR A 183 -6.77 11.33 8.81
CA THR A 183 -7.22 10.89 10.13
C THR A 183 -7.63 9.42 10.04
N VAL A 184 -6.95 8.58 10.80
CA VAL A 184 -7.29 7.14 10.88
C VAL A 184 -7.87 6.88 12.28
N PRO A 185 -9.10 6.38 12.39
CA PRO A 185 -9.71 6.09 13.69
C PRO A 185 -8.85 5.15 14.53
N GLY A 186 -8.56 5.56 15.77
CA GLY A 186 -7.71 4.79 16.69
C GLY A 186 -6.19 4.94 16.46
N ILE A 187 -5.77 5.90 15.66
CA ILE A 187 -4.37 6.32 15.51
C ILE A 187 -4.25 7.81 15.86
N ASP A 188 -3.58 8.12 16.97
CA ASP A 188 -3.35 9.52 17.38
C ASP A 188 -2.14 10.15 16.67
N ALA A 189 -1.30 9.34 16.01
CA ALA A 189 -0.14 9.83 15.30
C ALA A 189 -0.54 10.49 13.97
N GLU A 190 0.17 11.57 13.64
CA GLU A 190 0.00 12.26 12.35
C GLU A 190 0.18 11.30 11.18
N ARG A 191 -0.66 11.48 10.17
CA ARG A 191 -0.62 10.76 8.89
C ARG A 191 -0.83 11.73 7.75
N HIS A 192 0.00 11.59 6.72
CA HIS A 192 -0.11 12.39 5.50
C HIS A 192 0.05 11.49 4.28
N LEU A 193 -0.67 11.83 3.23
CA LEU A 193 -0.36 11.36 1.88
C LEU A 193 0.35 12.48 1.15
N VAL A 194 1.51 12.19 0.61
CA VAL A 194 2.24 13.09 -0.27
C VAL A 194 2.09 12.57 -1.68
N ILE A 195 1.42 13.35 -2.53
CA ILE A 195 1.09 12.98 -3.90
C ILE A 195 1.94 13.82 -4.83
N CYS A 196 2.77 13.14 -5.63
CA CYS A 196 3.59 13.79 -6.66
C CYS A 196 3.23 13.24 -8.03
N ARG A 197 3.20 14.11 -9.04
CA ARG A 197 2.99 13.77 -10.44
C ARG A 197 4.32 13.74 -11.16
N LYS A 198 4.55 12.74 -12.00
CA LYS A 198 5.67 12.71 -12.95
C LYS A 198 5.40 13.67 -14.10
N GLY A 199 6.33 14.61 -14.33
CA GLY A 199 6.33 15.57 -15.45
C GLY A 199 6.91 14.98 -16.72
#